data_c10d921e779099575e311d7579a40627
#
_entry.id   c10d921e779099575e311d7579a40627
#
_cell.length_a   1.000
_cell.length_b   1.000
_cell.length_c   1.000
_cell.angle_alpha   90.00
_cell.angle_beta   90.00
_cell.angle_gamma   90.00
#
_symmetry.space_group_name_H-M   'P 1'
#
loop_
_entity.id
_entity.type
_entity.pdbx_description
1 polymer ?
#
loop_
_entity_poly.entity_id
_entity_poly.type
_entity_poly.pdbx_seq_one_letter_code
_entity_poly.pdbx_strand_id
1 'polypeptide(L)'
;MRIKDKIKRPRRPVVVYEILPPREKDGTLNSYAANISSLLSQTHIDAINIPEVRDEVARGERPVKNQVRAEPREFGKLLQDIVGIESIVNRVVVHQKLEEEIIWFEETYNKYEI
;
A
#
# COMPACT_ATOMS: atom_id res chain seq x y z
N MET A 1 16.58 1.27 -8.93
CA MET A 1 16.91 -0.01 -8.25
C MET A 1 15.71 -0.43 -7.42
N ARG A 2 15.26 -1.65 -7.60
CA ARG A 2 14.12 -2.18 -6.85
C ARG A 2 14.48 -2.43 -5.38
N ILE A 3 13.47 -2.38 -4.51
CA ILE A 3 13.65 -2.59 -3.06
C ILE A 3 14.36 -3.91 -2.74
N LYS A 4 14.03 -4.98 -3.46
CA LYS A 4 14.67 -6.28 -3.29
C LYS A 4 16.19 -6.24 -3.50
N ASP A 5 16.66 -5.42 -4.41
CA ASP A 5 18.07 -5.27 -4.71
C ASP A 5 18.78 -4.40 -3.67
N LYS A 6 18.10 -3.37 -3.19
CA LYS A 6 18.59 -2.52 -2.10
C LYS A 6 18.76 -3.31 -0.79
N ILE A 7 17.83 -4.22 -0.50
CA ILE A 7 17.90 -5.08 0.69
C ILE A 7 19.07 -6.06 0.60
N LYS A 8 19.32 -6.63 -0.58
CA LYS A 8 20.39 -7.61 -0.77
C LYS A 8 21.79 -7.02 -0.66
N ARG A 9 21.97 -5.77 -1.10
CA ARG A 9 23.25 -5.07 -1.11
C ARG A 9 23.08 -3.63 -0.63
N PRO A 10 22.77 -3.43 0.65
CA PRO A 10 22.51 -2.10 1.16
C PRO A 10 23.81 -1.29 1.25
N ARG A 11 23.81 -0.11 0.63
CA ARG A 11 24.89 0.88 0.79
C ARG A 11 24.64 1.83 1.94
N ARG A 12 23.40 1.89 2.39
CA ARG A 12 22.89 2.70 3.50
C ARG A 12 21.63 2.03 4.04
N PRO A 13 21.10 2.44 5.18
CA PRO A 13 19.83 1.91 5.68
C PRO A 13 18.71 2.03 4.65
N VAL A 14 17.94 0.95 4.50
CA VAL A 14 16.75 0.93 3.65
C VAL A 14 15.57 1.48 4.46
N VAL A 15 14.94 2.51 3.94
CA VAL A 15 13.83 3.21 4.60
C VAL A 15 12.53 2.90 3.87
N VAL A 16 11.58 2.31 4.59
CA VAL A 16 10.23 2.03 4.10
C VAL A 16 9.25 2.84 4.93
N TYR A 17 8.40 3.60 4.27
CA TYR A 17 7.41 4.44 4.94
C TYR A 17 6.02 3.86 4.74
N GLU A 18 5.27 3.70 5.84
CA GLU A 18 3.91 3.18 5.78
C GLU A 18 2.89 4.30 5.59
N ILE A 19 2.01 4.13 4.62
CA ILE A 19 0.92 5.08 4.33
C ILE A 19 -0.38 4.31 4.20
N LEU A 20 -1.39 4.69 4.96
CA LEU A 20 -2.72 4.09 4.86
C LEU A 20 -3.44 4.60 3.61
N PRO A 21 -4.20 3.74 2.91
CA PRO A 21 -5.09 4.20 1.84
C PRO A 21 -6.08 5.24 2.37
N PRO A 22 -6.46 6.24 1.55
CA PRO A 22 -7.36 7.29 2.01
C PRO A 22 -8.78 6.76 2.24
N ARG A 23 -9.48 7.41 3.16
CA ARG A 23 -10.91 7.23 3.39
C ARG A 23 -11.69 8.18 2.46
N GLU A 24 -12.98 7.94 2.27
CA GLU A 24 -13.82 8.82 1.46
C GLU A 24 -13.75 10.29 1.91
N LYS A 25 -13.76 10.53 3.22
CA LYS A 25 -13.66 11.88 3.81
C LYS A 25 -12.31 12.58 3.59
N ASP A 26 -11.28 11.85 3.20
CA ASP A 26 -9.95 12.40 2.96
C ASP A 26 -9.82 13.04 1.56
N GLY A 27 -10.89 13.02 0.76
CA GLY A 27 -10.94 13.55 -0.59
C GLY A 27 -10.84 12.48 -1.67
N THR A 28 -10.63 12.92 -2.91
CA THR A 28 -10.45 11.99 -4.02
C THR A 28 -9.11 11.27 -3.91
N LEU A 29 -9.01 10.09 -4.50
CA LEU A 29 -7.78 9.32 -4.54
C LEU A 29 -6.64 10.12 -5.18
N ASN A 30 -6.90 10.79 -6.30
CA ASN A 30 -5.90 11.61 -7.00
C ASN A 30 -5.42 12.79 -6.16
N SER A 31 -6.32 13.50 -5.51
CA SER A 31 -6.01 14.65 -4.66
C SER A 31 -5.17 14.21 -3.44
N TYR A 32 -5.55 13.12 -2.80
CA TYR A 32 -4.82 12.57 -1.66
C TYR A 32 -3.40 12.12 -2.08
N ALA A 33 -3.30 11.39 -3.19
CA ALA A 33 -2.01 10.95 -3.72
C ALA A 33 -1.10 12.12 -4.08
N ALA A 34 -1.63 13.18 -4.68
CA ALA A 34 -0.88 14.38 -5.00
C ALA A 34 -0.31 15.07 -3.75
N ASN A 35 -1.11 15.19 -2.70
CA ASN A 35 -0.68 15.78 -1.43
C ASN A 35 0.43 14.95 -0.76
N ILE A 36 0.26 13.64 -0.70
CA ILE A 36 1.27 12.72 -0.15
C ILE A 36 2.56 12.78 -0.99
N SER A 37 2.44 12.80 -2.30
CA SER A 37 3.60 12.87 -3.21
C SER A 37 4.43 14.13 -2.96
N SER A 38 3.78 15.26 -2.75
CA SER A 38 4.43 16.52 -2.41
C SER A 38 5.26 16.42 -1.12
N LEU A 39 4.74 15.74 -0.10
CA LEU A 39 5.47 15.50 1.15
C LEU A 39 6.63 14.51 0.95
N LEU A 40 6.39 13.42 0.23
CA LEU A 40 7.39 12.37 0.00
C LEU A 40 8.58 12.85 -0.84
N SER A 41 8.36 13.81 -1.75
CA SER A 41 9.43 14.36 -2.58
C SER A 41 10.49 15.12 -1.77
N GLN A 42 10.18 15.50 -0.54
CA GLN A 42 11.09 16.21 0.36
C GLN A 42 11.89 15.26 1.26
N THR A 43 11.62 13.98 1.20
CA THR A 43 12.28 12.97 2.05
C THR A 43 12.96 11.92 1.19
N HIS A 44 13.90 11.19 1.81
CA HIS A 44 14.52 10.04 1.17
C HIS A 44 13.92 8.76 1.70
N ILE A 45 13.14 8.06 0.86
CA ILE A 45 12.57 6.75 1.16
C ILE A 45 12.81 5.80 -0.01
N ASP A 46 12.89 4.51 0.29
CA ASP A 46 13.21 3.47 -0.70
C ASP A 46 11.96 2.76 -1.22
N ALA A 47 10.94 2.66 -0.38
CA ALA A 47 9.64 2.08 -0.75
C ALA A 47 8.53 2.63 0.13
N ILE A 48 7.31 2.50 -0.36
CA ILE A 48 6.08 2.86 0.35
C ILE A 48 5.36 1.56 0.69
N ASN A 49 5.04 1.34 1.97
CA ASN A 49 4.27 0.20 2.41
C ASN A 49 2.81 0.60 2.61
N ILE A 50 1.90 -0.10 1.93
CA ILE A 50 0.48 0.19 1.94
C ILE A 50 -0.26 -1.01 2.53
N PRO A 51 -0.72 -0.94 3.80
CA PRO A 51 -1.41 -2.03 4.43
C PRO A 51 -2.88 -2.09 4.02
N GLU A 52 -3.43 -3.29 4.00
CA GLU A 52 -4.87 -3.50 3.96
C GLU A 52 -5.43 -3.33 5.38
N VAL A 53 -6.44 -2.47 5.53
CA VAL A 53 -7.08 -2.22 6.83
C VAL A 53 -8.45 -2.88 6.86
N ARG A 54 -8.63 -3.85 7.76
CA ARG A 54 -9.90 -4.56 7.95
C ARG A 54 -10.26 -4.67 9.42
N ASP A 55 -11.57 -4.74 9.69
CA ASP A 55 -12.07 -5.17 11.00
C ASP A 55 -12.02 -6.70 11.11
N GLU A 56 -11.44 -7.20 12.18
CA GLU A 56 -11.33 -8.63 12.44
C GLU A 56 -12.49 -9.11 13.31
N VAL A 57 -13.43 -9.81 12.71
CA VAL A 57 -14.61 -10.34 13.39
C VAL A 57 -14.24 -11.29 14.53
N ALA A 58 -13.18 -12.10 14.36
CA ALA A 58 -12.72 -13.08 15.34
C ALA A 58 -12.23 -12.46 16.65
N ARG A 59 -11.88 -11.19 16.67
CA ARG A 59 -11.43 -10.45 17.86
C ARG A 59 -12.55 -9.70 18.58
N GLY A 60 -13.80 -9.87 18.12
CA GLY A 60 -14.95 -9.16 18.64
C GLY A 60 -15.14 -7.78 18.03
N GLU A 61 -16.17 -7.08 18.50
CA GLU A 61 -16.46 -5.74 18.00
C GLU A 61 -15.47 -4.71 18.55
N ARG A 62 -15.01 -3.84 17.67
CA ARG A 62 -14.21 -2.68 18.06
C ARG A 62 -15.15 -1.58 18.60
N PRO A 63 -14.72 -0.80 19.61
CA PRO A 63 -15.48 0.38 20.05
C PRO A 63 -15.73 1.38 18.91
N VAL A 64 -14.76 1.48 17.99
CA VAL A 64 -14.87 2.29 16.77
C VAL A 64 -14.48 1.40 15.60
N LYS A 65 -15.39 1.24 14.63
CA LYS A 65 -15.13 0.47 13.41
C LYS A 65 -14.16 1.20 12.49
N ASN A 66 -13.31 0.45 11.80
CA ASN A 66 -12.49 1.01 10.75
C ASN A 66 -13.39 1.52 9.61
N GLN A 67 -13.06 2.70 9.10
CA GLN A 67 -13.74 3.25 7.94
C GLN A 67 -13.27 2.56 6.66
N VAL A 68 -14.17 2.47 5.67
CA VAL A 68 -13.81 1.96 4.35
C VAL A 68 -12.76 2.86 3.72
N ARG A 69 -11.71 2.25 3.18
CA ARG A 69 -10.60 2.92 2.54
C ARG A 69 -10.51 2.54 1.07
N ALA A 70 -9.80 3.35 0.30
CA ALA A 70 -9.50 3.05 -1.09
C ALA A 70 -8.79 1.70 -1.23
N GLU A 71 -8.91 1.09 -2.40
CA GLU A 71 -8.25 -0.18 -2.69
C GLU A 71 -6.72 0.03 -2.65
N PRO A 72 -5.98 -0.74 -1.81
CA PRO A 72 -4.55 -0.52 -1.61
C PRO A 72 -3.71 -0.57 -2.89
N ARG A 73 -4.06 -1.46 -3.83
CA ARG A 73 -3.31 -1.61 -5.09
C ARG A 73 -3.51 -0.42 -6.02
N GLU A 74 -4.72 0.13 -6.09
CA GLU A 74 -4.99 1.34 -6.88
C GLU A 74 -4.21 2.53 -6.34
N PHE A 75 -4.22 2.68 -5.02
CA PHE A 75 -3.46 3.73 -4.34
C PHE A 75 -1.94 3.54 -4.52
N GLY A 76 -1.46 2.30 -4.35
CA GLY A 76 -0.06 1.95 -4.52
C GLY A 76 0.45 2.21 -5.94
N LYS A 77 -0.30 1.80 -6.94
CA LYS A 77 0.03 2.06 -8.34
C LYS A 77 0.10 3.55 -8.63
N LEU A 78 -0.89 4.31 -8.17
CA LEU A 78 -0.93 5.74 -8.38
C LEU A 78 0.26 6.46 -7.73
N LEU A 79 0.60 6.12 -6.49
CA LEU A 79 1.78 6.67 -5.82
C LEU A 79 3.08 6.29 -6.53
N GLN A 80 3.21 5.04 -6.95
CA GLN A 80 4.38 4.56 -7.69
C GLN A 80 4.58 5.34 -8.99
N ASP A 81 3.49 5.59 -9.72
CA ASP A 81 3.54 6.34 -10.99
C ASP A 81 3.88 7.83 -10.78
N ILE A 82 3.36 8.45 -9.72
CA ILE A 82 3.60 9.87 -9.45
C ILE A 82 4.99 10.10 -8.83
N VAL A 83 5.36 9.32 -7.82
CA VAL A 83 6.56 9.55 -7.02
C VAL A 83 7.78 8.84 -7.59
N GLY A 84 7.59 7.76 -8.34
CA GLY A 84 8.68 6.93 -8.83
C GLY A 84 9.32 6.04 -7.77
N ILE A 85 8.64 5.84 -6.64
CA ILE A 85 9.09 4.99 -5.53
C ILE A 85 8.24 3.73 -5.54
N GLU A 86 8.88 2.56 -5.37
CA GLU A 86 8.21 1.26 -5.38
C GLU A 86 7.19 1.15 -4.24
N SER A 87 5.99 0.67 -4.57
CA SER A 87 4.96 0.37 -3.59
C SER A 87 5.00 -1.11 -3.19
N ILE A 88 4.75 -1.36 -1.91
CA ILE A 88 4.58 -2.69 -1.33
C ILE A 88 3.18 -2.74 -0.75
N VAL A 89 2.37 -3.69 -1.20
CA VAL A 89 1.00 -3.85 -0.69
C VAL A 89 0.93 -5.07 0.21
N ASN A 90 0.44 -4.88 1.43
CA ASN A 90 0.22 -5.96 2.37
C ASN A 90 -1.22 -6.45 2.30
N ARG A 91 -1.39 -7.76 2.34
CA ARG A 91 -2.69 -8.42 2.30
C ARG A 91 -2.89 -9.34 3.50
N VAL A 92 -4.08 -9.29 4.08
CA VAL A 92 -4.49 -10.24 5.11
C VAL A 92 -5.12 -11.45 4.42
N VAL A 93 -4.42 -12.58 4.43
CA VAL A 93 -4.79 -13.77 3.64
C VAL A 93 -5.73 -14.75 4.35
N VAL A 94 -6.02 -14.55 5.64
CA VAL A 94 -6.80 -15.50 6.44
C VAL A 94 -8.32 -15.44 6.22
N HIS A 95 -8.80 -14.45 5.47
CA HIS A 95 -10.23 -14.22 5.28
C HIS A 95 -10.81 -14.80 3.99
N GLN A 96 -9.96 -15.32 3.11
CA GLN A 96 -10.38 -15.78 1.79
C GLN A 96 -9.83 -17.14 1.45
N LYS A 97 -10.42 -17.77 0.42
CA LYS A 97 -9.95 -19.05 -0.10
C LYS A 97 -8.65 -18.89 -0.86
N LEU A 98 -7.85 -19.95 -0.91
CA LEU A 98 -6.57 -19.96 -1.61
C LEU A 98 -6.69 -19.53 -3.07
N GLU A 99 -7.73 -19.99 -3.78
CA GLU A 99 -7.96 -19.65 -5.19
C GLU A 99 -8.15 -18.13 -5.38
N GLU A 100 -8.86 -17.49 -4.46
CA GLU A 100 -9.08 -16.04 -4.49
C GLU A 100 -7.79 -15.28 -4.23
N GLU A 101 -6.95 -15.77 -3.34
CA GLU A 101 -5.64 -15.17 -3.05
C GLU A 101 -4.69 -15.28 -4.24
N ILE A 102 -4.67 -16.41 -4.92
CA ILE A 102 -3.84 -16.60 -6.13
C ILE A 102 -4.24 -15.58 -7.20
N ILE A 103 -5.53 -15.42 -7.46
CA ILE A 103 -6.05 -14.43 -8.42
C ILE A 103 -5.64 -13.02 -8.00
N TRP A 104 -5.76 -12.69 -6.72
CA TRP A 104 -5.39 -11.38 -6.21
C TRP A 104 -3.90 -11.07 -6.43
N PHE A 105 -3.02 -12.04 -6.16
CA PHE A 105 -1.58 -11.86 -6.37
C PHE A 105 -1.22 -11.74 -7.86
N GLU A 106 -1.87 -12.54 -8.72
CA GLU A 106 -1.67 -12.45 -10.17
C GLU A 106 -2.10 -11.08 -10.71
N GLU A 107 -3.26 -10.58 -10.28
CA GLU A 107 -3.72 -9.23 -10.64
C GLU A 107 -2.76 -8.15 -10.14
N THR A 108 -2.28 -8.30 -8.91
CA THR A 108 -1.35 -7.33 -8.32
C THR A 108 -0.09 -7.20 -9.16
N TYR A 109 0.45 -8.32 -9.59
CA TYR A 109 1.63 -8.32 -10.45
C TYR A 109 1.33 -7.85 -11.87
N ASN A 110 0.29 -8.39 -12.52
CA ASN A 110 0.03 -8.17 -13.95
C ASN A 110 -0.71 -6.87 -14.25
N LYS A 111 -1.66 -6.48 -13.43
CA LYS A 111 -2.50 -5.30 -13.64
C LYS A 111 -1.94 -4.05 -12.96
N TYR A 112 -1.48 -4.19 -11.74
CA TYR A 112 -0.99 -3.05 -10.95
C TYR A 112 0.52 -2.87 -11.01
N GLU A 113 1.26 -3.87 -11.45
CA GLU A 113 2.73 -3.82 -11.56
C GLU A 113 3.42 -3.55 -10.22
N ILE A 114 2.89 -4.13 -9.16
CA ILE A 114 3.39 -4.01 -7.78
C ILE A 114 4.09 -5.30 -7.34
#